data_636c48d8c5a03bbdd31c0e5fce251d3a
#
_entry.id   636c48d8c5a03bbdd31c0e5fce251d3a
#
_cell.length_a   1.000
_cell.length_b   1.000
_cell.length_c   1.000
_cell.angle_alpha   90.00
_cell.angle_beta   90.00
_cell.angle_gamma   90.00
#
_symmetry.space_group_name_H-M   'P 1'
#
loop_
_entity.id
_entity.type
_entity.pdbx_description
1 polymer ?
#
loop_
_entity_poly.entity_id
_entity_poly.type
_entity_poly.pdbx_seq_one_letter_code
_entity_poly.pdbx_strand_id
1 'polypeptide(L)'
;MNDLLKYAIIGVSVIISVIVLSFAITYYGRSRDVISVTGLGEEYFTSDQIVWTGRIRVDAYNKQEGYKQIAANQKKVAQYLAENGISSQEVTYSFVEVDKQFESVYNSNGNYAGSRFAYYTLSQSFTISSNDVDKVEVISREISSLISQGIDIESWTPDYYYSHLDDLKLSLIEKASKDARARAENIVNNAGAKLGKASTASLGVFQITSATGNDEYSYGGTFNTSSKEKKARITVRMSYKLK
;
A
#
# COMPACT_ATOMS: atom_id res chain seq x y z
N MET A 1 -51.06 -57.87 -19.72
CA MET A 1 -49.80 -57.75 -18.90
C MET A 1 -50.22 -58.14 -17.49
N ASN A 2 -49.71 -59.26 -16.98
CA ASN A 2 -50.16 -59.86 -15.72
C ASN A 2 -49.94 -58.89 -14.58
N ASP A 3 -50.90 -58.70 -13.69
CA ASP A 3 -50.82 -57.75 -12.56
C ASP A 3 -49.63 -58.04 -11.66
N LEU A 4 -49.20 -59.28 -11.58
CA LEU A 4 -47.97 -59.72 -10.90
C LEU A 4 -46.70 -59.08 -11.50
N LEU A 5 -46.62 -58.88 -12.83
CA LEU A 5 -45.51 -58.22 -13.52
C LEU A 5 -45.48 -56.74 -13.26
N LYS A 6 -46.63 -56.07 -13.14
CA LYS A 6 -46.75 -54.64 -12.78
C LYS A 6 -46.21 -54.39 -11.35
N TYR A 7 -46.64 -55.27 -10.40
CA TYR A 7 -46.16 -55.12 -9.02
C TYR A 7 -44.65 -55.43 -8.88
N ALA A 8 -44.10 -56.34 -9.66
CA ALA A 8 -42.68 -56.65 -9.71
C ALA A 8 -41.90 -55.45 -10.27
N ILE A 9 -42.37 -54.80 -11.34
CA ILE A 9 -41.71 -53.56 -11.91
C ILE A 9 -41.72 -52.41 -10.92
N ILE A 10 -42.85 -52.18 -10.22
CA ILE A 10 -42.95 -51.13 -9.21
C ILE A 10 -41.99 -51.42 -8.06
N GLY A 11 -41.94 -52.66 -7.56
CA GLY A 11 -41.02 -53.04 -6.50
C GLY A 11 -39.53 -52.81 -6.86
N VAL A 12 -39.13 -53.20 -8.07
CA VAL A 12 -37.74 -52.97 -8.56
C VAL A 12 -37.44 -51.49 -8.72
N SER A 13 -38.39 -50.68 -9.23
CA SER A 13 -38.14 -49.22 -9.38
C SER A 13 -37.99 -48.52 -8.04
N VAL A 14 -38.74 -48.94 -7.01
CA VAL A 14 -38.59 -48.38 -5.64
C VAL A 14 -37.22 -48.74 -5.06
N ILE A 15 -36.78 -50.03 -5.21
CA ILE A 15 -35.46 -50.44 -4.74
C ILE A 15 -34.35 -49.63 -5.40
N ILE A 16 -34.39 -49.45 -6.72
CA ILE A 16 -33.40 -48.65 -7.46
C ILE A 16 -33.40 -47.20 -6.96
N SER A 17 -34.60 -46.60 -6.76
CA SER A 17 -34.73 -45.24 -6.26
C SER A 17 -34.10 -45.08 -4.86
N VAL A 18 -34.32 -46.04 -3.96
CA VAL A 18 -33.75 -46.01 -2.61
C VAL A 18 -32.21 -46.15 -2.65
N ILE A 19 -31.69 -47.02 -3.54
CA ILE A 19 -30.23 -47.17 -3.70
C ILE A 19 -29.60 -45.87 -4.23
N VAL A 20 -30.20 -45.25 -5.26
CA VAL A 20 -29.73 -43.97 -5.81
C VAL A 20 -29.77 -42.85 -4.75
N LEU A 21 -30.86 -42.80 -3.97
CA LEU A 21 -31.00 -41.82 -2.88
C LEU A 21 -29.96 -42.05 -1.79
N SER A 22 -29.71 -43.29 -1.40
CA SER A 22 -28.68 -43.65 -0.42
C SER A 22 -27.28 -43.26 -0.88
N PHE A 23 -26.95 -43.52 -2.15
CA PHE A 23 -25.68 -43.04 -2.76
C PHE A 23 -25.58 -41.52 -2.77
N ALA A 24 -26.66 -40.81 -3.10
CA ALA A 24 -26.67 -39.37 -3.11
C ALA A 24 -26.43 -38.79 -1.69
N ILE A 25 -27.12 -39.33 -0.67
CA ILE A 25 -26.96 -38.88 0.72
C ILE A 25 -25.54 -39.14 1.24
N THR A 26 -24.98 -40.33 0.97
CA THR A 26 -23.62 -40.67 1.39
C THR A 26 -22.57 -39.86 0.64
N TYR A 27 -22.77 -39.57 -0.64
CA TYR A 27 -21.89 -38.68 -1.42
C TYR A 27 -21.92 -37.26 -0.91
N TYR A 28 -23.11 -36.69 -0.61
CA TYR A 28 -23.26 -35.34 -0.02
C TYR A 28 -22.73 -35.30 1.40
N GLY A 29 -22.86 -36.36 2.21
CA GLY A 29 -22.32 -36.43 3.56
C GLY A 29 -20.78 -36.35 3.57
N ARG A 30 -20.10 -37.14 2.75
CA ARG A 30 -18.62 -37.14 2.60
C ARG A 30 -18.06 -35.83 2.00
N SER A 31 -18.88 -35.04 1.33
CA SER A 31 -18.49 -33.73 0.79
C SER A 31 -18.30 -32.67 1.88
N ARG A 32 -18.73 -32.94 3.14
CA ARG A 32 -18.67 -31.99 4.27
C ARG A 32 -17.46 -32.18 5.19
N ASP A 33 -16.70 -33.26 5.03
CA ASP A 33 -15.52 -33.53 5.85
C ASP A 33 -14.35 -32.67 5.34
N VAL A 34 -14.35 -31.40 5.73
CA VAL A 34 -13.32 -30.45 5.37
C VAL A 34 -12.73 -29.77 6.59
N ILE A 35 -11.45 -29.51 6.57
CA ILE A 35 -10.77 -28.63 7.52
C ILE A 35 -10.44 -27.32 6.82
N SER A 36 -10.75 -26.19 7.47
CA SER A 36 -10.40 -24.86 7.01
C SER A 36 -9.37 -24.25 7.95
N VAL A 37 -8.29 -23.75 7.37
CA VAL A 37 -7.19 -23.12 8.08
C VAL A 37 -6.82 -21.80 7.40
N THR A 38 -6.21 -20.92 8.18
CA THR A 38 -5.63 -19.67 7.65
C THR A 38 -4.14 -19.72 7.87
N GLY A 39 -3.39 -19.62 6.78
CA GLY A 39 -1.95 -19.45 6.79
C GLY A 39 -1.56 -17.99 6.65
N LEU A 40 -0.35 -17.68 7.09
CA LEU A 40 0.23 -16.35 7.11
C LEU A 40 1.56 -16.35 6.37
N GLY A 41 1.74 -15.39 5.46
CA GLY A 41 3.01 -15.02 4.88
C GLY A 41 3.43 -13.65 5.35
N GLU A 42 4.61 -13.53 5.92
CA GLU A 42 5.20 -12.26 6.35
C GLU A 42 6.63 -12.16 5.84
N GLU A 43 7.06 -10.93 5.52
CA GLU A 43 8.41 -10.61 5.13
C GLU A 43 8.76 -9.19 5.51
N TYR A 44 9.99 -9.01 6.02
CA TYR A 44 10.57 -7.70 6.26
C TYR A 44 11.42 -7.32 5.06
N PHE A 45 11.35 -6.07 4.65
CA PHE A 45 12.11 -5.56 3.51
C PHE A 45 12.40 -4.07 3.68
N THR A 46 13.45 -3.63 3.02
CA THR A 46 13.84 -2.21 2.95
C THR A 46 13.38 -1.63 1.63
N SER A 47 12.82 -0.45 1.65
CA SER A 47 12.45 0.31 0.44
C SER A 47 13.68 0.62 -0.40
N ASP A 48 13.57 0.47 -1.72
CA ASP A 48 14.63 0.68 -2.70
C ASP A 48 14.40 1.91 -3.59
N GLN A 49 13.33 2.65 -3.32
CA GLN A 49 13.00 3.91 -3.98
C GLN A 49 12.56 4.94 -2.97
N ILE A 50 12.95 6.19 -3.21
CA ILE A 50 12.56 7.35 -2.42
C ILE A 50 11.99 8.43 -3.32
N VAL A 51 10.91 9.05 -2.88
CA VAL A 51 10.34 10.25 -3.49
C VAL A 51 10.32 11.33 -2.43
N TRP A 52 11.05 12.41 -2.69
CA TRP A 52 11.13 13.53 -1.78
C TRP A 52 10.73 14.82 -2.47
N THR A 53 9.94 15.63 -1.81
CA THR A 53 9.47 16.92 -2.31
C THR A 53 9.94 18.05 -1.40
N GLY A 54 10.43 19.12 -2.01
CA GLY A 54 10.71 20.39 -1.36
C GLY A 54 10.03 21.53 -2.12
N ARG A 55 9.98 22.71 -1.51
CA ARG A 55 9.38 23.90 -2.09
C ARG A 55 10.29 25.11 -1.86
N ILE A 56 10.45 25.92 -2.89
CA ILE A 56 11.09 27.23 -2.83
C ILE A 56 9.98 28.27 -2.76
N ARG A 57 10.13 29.26 -1.88
CA ARG A 57 9.19 30.36 -1.71
C ARG A 57 9.89 31.70 -1.85
N VAL A 58 9.16 32.67 -2.40
CA VAL A 58 9.60 34.07 -2.54
C VAL A 58 8.42 35.00 -2.35
N ASP A 59 8.53 35.97 -1.46
CA ASP A 59 7.56 37.05 -1.31
C ASP A 59 8.05 38.32 -2.03
N ALA A 60 7.20 38.92 -2.88
CA ALA A 60 7.56 40.08 -3.68
C ALA A 60 6.37 41.02 -3.90
N TYR A 61 6.59 42.29 -3.95
CA TYR A 61 5.56 43.29 -4.29
C TYR A 61 5.20 43.27 -5.79
N ASN A 62 6.10 42.78 -6.64
CA ASN A 62 5.96 42.72 -8.08
C ASN A 62 6.15 41.29 -8.56
N LYS A 63 5.20 40.77 -9.37
CA LYS A 63 5.27 39.40 -9.90
C LYS A 63 6.52 39.13 -10.75
N GLN A 64 6.94 40.11 -11.57
CA GLN A 64 8.11 39.94 -12.46
C GLN A 64 9.40 39.82 -11.63
N GLU A 65 9.53 40.64 -10.56
CA GLU A 65 10.68 40.57 -9.67
C GLU A 65 10.66 39.24 -8.89
N GLY A 66 9.50 38.84 -8.33
CA GLY A 66 9.34 37.56 -7.66
C GLY A 66 9.70 36.40 -8.57
N TYR A 67 9.29 36.44 -9.85
CA TYR A 67 9.63 35.38 -10.81
C TYR A 67 11.13 35.32 -11.11
N LYS A 68 11.83 36.45 -11.20
CA LYS A 68 13.30 36.47 -11.34
C LYS A 68 13.99 35.88 -10.12
N GLN A 69 13.51 36.21 -8.92
CA GLN A 69 14.09 35.72 -7.68
C GLN A 69 13.89 34.21 -7.52
N ILE A 70 12.66 33.69 -7.81
CA ILE A 70 12.40 32.24 -7.71
C ILE A 70 13.23 31.47 -8.73
N ALA A 71 13.40 31.99 -9.96
CA ALA A 71 14.25 31.38 -10.97
C ALA A 71 15.74 31.36 -10.58
N ALA A 72 16.21 32.40 -9.89
CA ALA A 72 17.57 32.45 -9.34
C ALA A 72 17.75 31.44 -8.18
N ASN A 73 16.76 31.33 -7.29
CA ASN A 73 16.77 30.37 -6.19
C ASN A 73 16.70 28.93 -6.71
N GLN A 74 15.88 28.66 -7.74
CA GLN A 74 15.83 27.35 -8.40
C GLN A 74 17.21 26.93 -8.92
N LYS A 75 17.97 27.84 -9.54
CA LYS A 75 19.33 27.54 -10.02
C LYS A 75 20.29 27.18 -8.88
N LYS A 76 20.20 27.87 -7.75
CA LYS A 76 21.03 27.58 -6.57
C LYS A 76 20.65 26.21 -5.97
N VAL A 77 19.35 25.90 -5.87
CA VAL A 77 18.87 24.58 -5.43
C VAL A 77 19.35 23.48 -6.39
N ALA A 78 19.23 23.70 -7.70
CA ALA A 78 19.71 22.74 -8.70
C ALA A 78 21.23 22.50 -8.59
N GLN A 79 22.01 23.57 -8.35
CA GLN A 79 23.44 23.46 -8.14
C GLN A 79 23.75 22.67 -6.85
N TYR A 80 23.10 22.99 -5.74
CA TYR A 80 23.27 22.26 -4.48
C TYR A 80 22.95 20.75 -4.65
N LEU A 81 21.87 20.43 -5.32
CA LEU A 81 21.49 19.03 -5.59
C LEU A 81 22.55 18.32 -6.45
N ALA A 82 23.06 18.99 -7.49
CA ALA A 82 24.08 18.42 -8.36
C ALA A 82 25.42 18.22 -7.62
N GLU A 83 25.84 19.17 -6.76
CA GLU A 83 27.04 19.06 -5.92
C GLU A 83 26.93 17.89 -4.92
N ASN A 84 25.72 17.55 -4.49
CA ASN A 84 25.43 16.39 -3.64
C ASN A 84 25.12 15.11 -4.43
N GLY A 85 25.36 15.10 -5.75
CA GLY A 85 25.30 13.92 -6.59
C GLY A 85 23.88 13.50 -7.01
N ILE A 86 22.92 14.41 -7.00
CA ILE A 86 21.58 14.21 -7.59
C ILE A 86 21.62 14.61 -9.06
N SER A 87 21.26 13.68 -9.94
CA SER A 87 21.16 13.95 -11.37
C SER A 87 19.98 14.86 -11.69
N SER A 88 20.15 15.74 -12.67
CA SER A 88 19.05 16.58 -13.17
C SER A 88 17.87 15.78 -13.71
N GLN A 89 18.08 14.52 -14.10
CA GLN A 89 17.00 13.62 -14.55
C GLN A 89 16.13 13.10 -13.40
N GLU A 90 16.66 13.10 -12.17
CA GLU A 90 15.93 12.68 -10.96
C GLU A 90 15.07 13.81 -10.38
N VAL A 91 15.27 15.07 -10.86
CA VAL A 91 14.60 16.26 -10.33
C VAL A 91 13.53 16.76 -11.28
N THR A 92 12.31 16.87 -10.79
CA THR A 92 11.19 17.48 -11.53
C THR A 92 10.72 18.73 -10.81
N TYR A 93 10.65 19.86 -11.54
CA TYR A 93 10.12 21.12 -11.01
C TYR A 93 8.66 21.31 -11.45
N SER A 94 7.82 21.78 -10.52
CA SER A 94 6.44 22.20 -10.82
C SER A 94 6.43 23.54 -11.57
N PHE A 95 5.25 23.97 -12.01
CA PHE A 95 5.05 25.38 -12.40
C PHE A 95 5.19 26.30 -11.17
N VAL A 96 5.43 27.58 -11.42
CA VAL A 96 5.47 28.60 -10.37
C VAL A 96 4.03 29.02 -10.03
N GLU A 97 3.60 28.74 -8.82
CA GLU A 97 2.34 29.25 -8.25
C GLU A 97 2.51 30.70 -7.82
N VAL A 98 1.46 31.51 -7.99
CA VAL A 98 1.50 32.94 -7.64
C VAL A 98 0.23 33.31 -6.89
N ASP A 99 0.36 33.54 -5.61
CA ASP A 99 -0.73 33.90 -4.72
C ASP A 99 -0.66 35.36 -4.29
N LYS A 100 -1.83 36.03 -4.23
CA LYS A 100 -1.93 37.39 -3.67
C LYS A 100 -2.13 37.28 -2.17
N GLN A 101 -1.30 38.00 -1.42
CA GLN A 101 -1.44 38.12 0.02
C GLN A 101 -2.11 39.47 0.36
N PHE A 102 -3.05 39.39 1.31
CA PHE A 102 -3.79 40.55 1.78
C PHE A 102 -3.60 40.69 3.29
N GLU A 103 -3.45 41.94 3.76
CA GLU A 103 -3.44 42.25 5.17
C GLU A 103 -4.76 42.90 5.61
N SER A 104 -5.22 42.58 6.80
CA SER A 104 -6.41 43.16 7.39
C SER A 104 -6.15 44.62 7.80
N VAL A 105 -7.07 45.53 7.42
CA VAL A 105 -7.05 46.91 7.82
C VAL A 105 -8.08 47.14 8.91
N TYR A 106 -7.67 47.84 9.97
CA TYR A 106 -8.53 48.17 11.10
C TYR A 106 -8.68 49.69 11.19
N ASN A 107 -9.86 50.16 11.55
CA ASN A 107 -10.10 51.60 11.80
C ASN A 107 -9.54 52.02 13.17
N SER A 108 -9.63 53.32 13.47
CA SER A 108 -9.14 53.91 14.73
C SER A 108 -9.81 53.34 16.00
N ASN A 109 -10.97 52.72 15.86
CA ASN A 109 -11.72 52.09 16.94
C ASN A 109 -11.43 50.57 17.06
N GLY A 110 -10.47 50.03 16.31
CA GLY A 110 -10.07 48.64 16.35
C GLY A 110 -11.01 47.69 15.58
N ASN A 111 -12.02 48.21 14.85
CA ASN A 111 -12.91 47.39 14.05
C ASN A 111 -12.32 47.15 12.67
N TYR A 112 -12.58 45.91 12.15
CA TYR A 112 -12.17 45.55 10.81
C TYR A 112 -12.77 46.50 9.76
N ALA A 113 -11.91 47.09 8.94
CA ALA A 113 -12.27 48.07 7.91
C ALA A 113 -12.04 47.58 6.47
N GLY A 114 -11.68 46.32 6.31
CA GLY A 114 -11.41 45.68 5.02
C GLY A 114 -10.03 45.06 4.94
N SER A 115 -9.62 44.68 3.72
CA SER A 115 -8.27 44.19 3.45
C SER A 115 -7.63 44.95 2.31
N ARG A 116 -6.32 45.13 2.39
CA ARG A 116 -5.51 45.71 1.29
C ARG A 116 -4.50 44.72 0.78
N PHE A 117 -4.13 44.84 -0.48
CA PHE A 117 -3.06 44.05 -1.05
C PHE A 117 -1.75 44.30 -0.27
N ALA A 118 -1.08 43.20 0.10
CA ALA A 118 0.21 43.25 0.80
C ALA A 118 1.36 42.94 -0.16
N TYR A 119 1.41 41.72 -0.68
CA TYR A 119 2.46 41.26 -1.59
C TYR A 119 1.99 40.00 -2.36
N TYR A 120 2.81 39.51 -3.27
CA TYR A 120 2.65 38.21 -3.92
C TYR A 120 3.59 37.19 -3.27
N THR A 121 3.08 36.02 -2.96
CA THR A 121 3.88 34.84 -2.66
C THR A 121 4.02 34.02 -3.95
N LEU A 122 5.25 33.78 -4.36
CA LEU A 122 5.56 32.86 -5.45
C LEU A 122 6.16 31.59 -4.84
N SER A 123 5.67 30.44 -5.27
CA SER A 123 6.21 29.16 -4.81
C SER A 123 6.42 28.19 -5.96
N GLN A 124 7.44 27.36 -5.85
CA GLN A 124 7.74 26.30 -6.81
C GLN A 124 8.21 25.07 -6.06
N SER A 125 7.51 23.96 -6.26
CA SER A 125 7.91 22.66 -5.72
C SER A 125 8.91 21.99 -6.66
N PHE A 126 9.80 21.19 -6.09
CA PHE A 126 10.64 20.26 -6.79
C PHE A 126 10.48 18.88 -6.15
N THR A 127 10.46 17.84 -6.97
CA THR A 127 10.34 16.47 -6.53
C THR A 127 11.54 15.67 -7.04
N ILE A 128 12.16 14.92 -6.15
CA ILE A 128 13.27 14.02 -6.46
C ILE A 128 12.77 12.60 -6.34
N SER A 129 12.99 11.81 -7.39
CA SER A 129 12.71 10.38 -7.39
C SER A 129 14.01 9.64 -7.70
N SER A 130 14.46 8.81 -6.77
CA SER A 130 15.76 8.13 -6.85
C SER A 130 15.71 6.73 -6.25
N ASN A 131 16.64 5.88 -6.70
CA ASN A 131 16.90 4.57 -6.07
C ASN A 131 18.01 4.65 -5.00
N ASP A 132 18.69 5.79 -4.89
CA ASP A 132 19.68 6.03 -3.84
C ASP A 132 18.99 6.62 -2.61
N VAL A 133 18.29 5.74 -1.88
CA VAL A 133 17.44 6.12 -0.74
C VAL A 133 18.23 6.85 0.33
N ASP A 134 19.43 6.34 0.69
CA ASP A 134 20.24 6.90 1.76
C ASP A 134 20.72 8.31 1.44
N LYS A 135 21.17 8.52 0.22
CA LYS A 135 21.62 9.84 -0.25
C LYS A 135 20.54 10.88 -0.19
N VAL A 136 19.37 10.59 -0.80
CA VAL A 136 18.25 11.54 -0.84
C VAL A 136 17.71 11.82 0.56
N GLU A 137 17.70 10.81 1.44
CA GLU A 137 17.30 10.96 2.83
C GLU A 137 18.20 11.95 3.59
N VAL A 138 19.51 11.89 3.38
CA VAL A 138 20.47 12.85 3.97
C VAL A 138 20.22 14.25 3.40
N ILE A 139 20.14 14.37 2.08
CA ILE A 139 19.94 15.66 1.40
C ILE A 139 18.62 16.32 1.84
N SER A 140 17.56 15.53 2.03
CA SER A 140 16.25 16.04 2.46
C SER A 140 16.30 16.73 3.83
N ARG A 141 17.22 16.32 4.71
CA ARG A 141 17.47 16.95 6.01
C ARG A 141 18.41 18.16 5.91
N GLU A 142 19.42 18.05 5.06
CA GLU A 142 20.50 19.05 4.99
C GLU A 142 20.17 20.25 4.10
N ILE A 143 19.18 20.14 3.20
CA ILE A 143 18.81 21.21 2.26
C ILE A 143 18.39 22.50 2.97
N SER A 144 17.90 22.40 4.20
CA SER A 144 17.58 23.55 5.04
C SER A 144 18.79 24.49 5.28
N SER A 145 20.01 24.01 5.06
CA SER A 145 21.22 24.85 5.09
C SER A 145 21.17 26.02 4.09
N LEU A 146 20.41 25.87 2.99
CA LEU A 146 20.21 26.93 2.00
C LEU A 146 19.45 28.14 2.55
N ILE A 147 18.76 28.01 3.69
CA ILE A 147 18.13 29.13 4.40
C ILE A 147 19.21 30.17 4.82
N SER A 148 20.40 29.71 5.23
CA SER A 148 21.52 30.59 5.55
C SER A 148 22.02 31.40 4.36
N GLN A 149 21.73 30.99 3.13
CA GLN A 149 22.04 31.67 1.89
C GLN A 149 20.90 32.57 1.39
N GLY A 150 19.87 32.78 2.22
CA GLY A 150 18.72 33.63 1.92
C GLY A 150 17.67 32.96 1.00
N ILE A 151 17.65 31.64 0.93
CA ILE A 151 16.63 30.89 0.17
C ILE A 151 15.58 30.40 1.17
N ASP A 152 14.34 30.87 1.02
CA ASP A 152 13.21 30.31 1.76
C ASP A 152 12.82 28.97 1.12
N ILE A 153 13.15 27.89 1.83
CA ILE A 153 12.99 26.51 1.36
C ILE A 153 12.30 25.65 2.43
N GLU A 154 11.30 24.91 2.00
CA GLU A 154 10.58 23.94 2.81
C GLU A 154 10.97 22.53 2.33
N SER A 155 11.16 21.61 3.27
CA SER A 155 11.43 20.18 3.03
C SER A 155 10.39 19.33 3.74
N TRP A 156 9.76 18.42 3.00
CA TRP A 156 8.81 17.48 3.61
C TRP A 156 9.47 16.13 3.88
N THR A 157 8.80 15.34 4.70
CA THR A 157 9.20 13.96 4.93
C THR A 157 9.15 13.17 3.63
N PRO A 158 10.23 12.47 3.25
CA PRO A 158 10.22 11.62 2.07
C PRO A 158 9.22 10.46 2.16
N ASP A 159 8.73 10.03 1.00
CA ASP A 159 8.00 8.79 0.82
C ASP A 159 8.92 7.70 0.29
N TYR A 160 8.74 6.48 0.83
CA TYR A 160 9.56 5.32 0.51
C TYR A 160 8.73 4.25 -0.21
N TYR A 161 9.27 3.74 -1.32
CA TYR A 161 8.62 2.76 -2.18
C TYR A 161 9.52 1.54 -2.38
N TYR A 162 8.92 0.47 -2.90
CA TYR A 162 9.62 -0.75 -3.23
C TYR A 162 9.27 -1.20 -4.65
N SER A 163 10.29 -1.36 -5.51
CA SER A 163 10.10 -1.61 -6.94
C SER A 163 9.67 -3.05 -7.24
N HIS A 164 9.99 -4.03 -6.37
CA HIS A 164 9.73 -5.46 -6.57
C HIS A 164 8.49 -5.96 -5.83
N LEU A 165 7.44 -5.14 -5.75
CA LEU A 165 6.21 -5.49 -5.00
C LEU A 165 5.50 -6.74 -5.54
N ASP A 166 5.54 -6.98 -6.84
CA ASP A 166 4.83 -8.11 -7.43
C ASP A 166 5.54 -9.43 -7.11
N ASP A 167 6.87 -9.47 -7.14
CA ASP A 167 7.65 -10.62 -6.72
C ASP A 167 7.45 -10.90 -5.23
N LEU A 168 7.45 -9.85 -4.40
CA LEU A 168 7.18 -9.94 -2.97
C LEU A 168 5.79 -10.52 -2.69
N LYS A 169 4.75 -10.08 -3.40
CA LYS A 169 3.39 -10.63 -3.28
C LYS A 169 3.35 -12.12 -3.60
N LEU A 170 4.00 -12.55 -4.68
CA LEU A 170 4.06 -13.96 -5.06
C LEU A 170 4.78 -14.81 -4.01
N SER A 171 5.92 -14.35 -3.52
CA SER A 171 6.68 -14.99 -2.43
C SER A 171 5.82 -15.16 -1.17
N LEU A 172 5.07 -14.11 -0.80
CA LEU A 172 4.22 -14.14 0.39
C LEU A 172 3.01 -15.06 0.25
N ILE A 173 2.40 -15.15 -0.94
CA ILE A 173 1.33 -16.10 -1.22
C ILE A 173 1.85 -17.54 -1.08
N GLU A 174 3.05 -17.81 -1.58
CA GLU A 174 3.70 -19.11 -1.43
C GLU A 174 3.94 -19.44 0.05
N LYS A 175 4.53 -18.53 0.82
CA LYS A 175 4.76 -18.69 2.26
C LYS A 175 3.47 -18.94 3.02
N ALA A 176 2.41 -18.13 2.77
CA ALA A 176 1.12 -18.28 3.40
C ALA A 176 0.43 -19.60 3.07
N SER A 177 0.56 -20.06 1.82
CA SER A 177 -0.02 -21.34 1.38
C SER A 177 0.70 -22.54 2.01
N LYS A 178 2.04 -22.48 2.14
CA LYS A 178 2.83 -23.49 2.84
C LYS A 178 2.48 -23.54 4.34
N ASP A 179 2.33 -22.38 4.97
CA ASP A 179 1.93 -22.27 6.39
C ASP A 179 0.52 -22.83 6.61
N ALA A 180 -0.45 -22.48 5.73
CA ALA A 180 -1.80 -23.03 5.80
C ALA A 180 -1.79 -24.57 5.71
N ARG A 181 -1.02 -25.13 4.78
CA ARG A 181 -0.90 -26.58 4.63
C ARG A 181 -0.29 -27.23 5.86
N ALA A 182 0.81 -26.69 6.37
CA ALA A 182 1.48 -27.21 7.56
C ALA A 182 0.57 -27.21 8.78
N ARG A 183 -0.22 -26.15 8.99
CA ARG A 183 -1.23 -26.06 10.05
C ARG A 183 -2.31 -27.12 9.89
N ALA A 184 -2.83 -27.29 8.66
CA ALA A 184 -3.84 -28.33 8.38
C ALA A 184 -3.30 -29.73 8.67
N GLU A 185 -2.08 -30.05 8.21
CA GLU A 185 -1.42 -31.35 8.45
C GLU A 185 -1.24 -31.60 9.95
N ASN A 186 -0.77 -30.62 10.73
CA ASN A 186 -0.61 -30.74 12.17
C ASN A 186 -1.94 -31.03 12.90
N ILE A 187 -3.02 -30.31 12.55
CA ILE A 187 -4.33 -30.49 13.18
C ILE A 187 -4.88 -31.87 12.87
N VAL A 188 -4.84 -32.27 11.60
CA VAL A 188 -5.42 -33.54 11.10
C VAL A 188 -4.67 -34.74 11.67
N ASN A 189 -3.33 -34.69 11.71
CA ASN A 189 -2.52 -35.76 12.27
C ASN A 189 -2.79 -35.97 13.77
N ASN A 190 -2.94 -34.89 14.55
CA ASN A 190 -3.27 -34.94 15.96
C ASN A 190 -4.72 -35.43 16.21
N ALA A 191 -5.61 -35.27 15.24
CA ALA A 191 -6.99 -35.78 15.28
C ALA A 191 -7.12 -37.23 14.79
N GLY A 192 -6.02 -37.89 14.41
CA GLY A 192 -6.03 -39.26 13.92
C GLY A 192 -6.61 -39.44 12.51
N ALA A 193 -6.73 -38.34 11.73
CA ALA A 193 -7.19 -38.36 10.35
C ALA A 193 -6.04 -38.12 9.36
N LYS A 194 -6.31 -38.11 8.07
CA LYS A 194 -5.33 -37.79 7.02
C LYS A 194 -5.79 -36.60 6.17
N LEU A 195 -4.85 -35.70 5.86
CA LEU A 195 -5.13 -34.58 4.99
C LEU A 195 -5.34 -35.04 3.54
N GLY A 196 -6.40 -34.53 2.92
CA GLY A 196 -6.72 -34.75 1.52
C GLY A 196 -6.28 -33.60 0.63
N LYS A 197 -6.94 -33.48 -0.54
CA LYS A 197 -6.69 -32.42 -1.50
C LYS A 197 -7.31 -31.11 -1.03
N ALA A 198 -6.68 -29.98 -1.38
CA ALA A 198 -7.29 -28.68 -1.24
C ALA A 198 -8.59 -28.60 -2.05
N SER A 199 -9.63 -28.04 -1.45
CA SER A 199 -10.96 -27.87 -2.08
C SER A 199 -11.25 -26.41 -2.42
N THR A 200 -10.85 -25.48 -1.54
CA THR A 200 -11.00 -24.04 -1.77
C THR A 200 -9.76 -23.31 -1.26
N ALA A 201 -9.47 -22.18 -1.88
CA ALA A 201 -8.47 -21.21 -1.43
C ALA A 201 -9.01 -19.80 -1.64
N SER A 202 -8.79 -18.92 -0.68
CA SER A 202 -9.06 -17.49 -0.80
C SER A 202 -7.91 -16.68 -0.22
N LEU A 203 -7.58 -15.60 -0.91
CA LEU A 203 -6.55 -14.65 -0.49
C LEU A 203 -7.17 -13.58 0.41
N GLY A 204 -6.49 -13.25 1.47
CA GLY A 204 -6.73 -12.05 2.26
C GLY A 204 -6.12 -10.82 1.58
N VAL A 205 -6.29 -9.69 2.22
CA VAL A 205 -5.76 -8.41 1.72
C VAL A 205 -4.27 -8.31 2.03
N PHE A 206 -3.51 -7.84 1.05
CA PHE A 206 -2.10 -7.54 1.20
C PHE A 206 -1.92 -6.26 2.03
N GLN A 207 -1.03 -6.31 3.01
CA GLN A 207 -0.75 -5.22 3.93
C GLN A 207 0.73 -4.89 3.89
N ILE A 208 1.06 -3.62 3.80
CA ILE A 208 2.42 -3.10 4.00
C ILE A 208 2.37 -2.10 5.15
N THR A 209 3.08 -2.40 6.20
CA THR A 209 3.17 -1.58 7.40
C THR A 209 4.63 -1.19 7.67
N SER A 210 4.85 -0.27 8.58
CA SER A 210 6.17 -0.06 9.16
C SER A 210 6.69 -1.34 9.83
N ALA A 211 7.98 -1.59 9.74
CA ALA A 211 8.61 -2.76 10.40
C ALA A 211 8.48 -2.71 11.92
N THR A 212 8.51 -1.51 12.52
CA THR A 212 8.55 -1.28 13.97
C THR A 212 7.37 -0.46 14.50
N GLY A 213 6.49 0.04 13.63
CA GLY A 213 5.35 0.86 13.99
C GLY A 213 4.12 0.07 14.41
N ASN A 214 3.16 0.79 15.02
CA ASN A 214 1.83 0.27 15.36
C ASN A 214 0.81 0.59 14.26
N ASP A 215 1.18 0.42 12.99
CA ASP A 215 0.26 0.65 11.88
C ASP A 215 -0.94 -0.30 12.02
N GLU A 216 -2.14 0.23 11.95
CA GLU A 216 -3.36 -0.57 11.99
C GLU A 216 -3.58 -1.28 10.65
N TYR A 217 -3.98 -2.55 10.72
CA TYR A 217 -4.39 -3.30 9.54
C TYR A 217 -5.77 -2.83 9.07
N SER A 218 -5.87 -2.54 7.77
CA SER A 218 -7.11 -2.07 7.16
C SER A 218 -7.81 -3.20 6.38
N TYR A 219 -9.14 -3.15 6.37
CA TYR A 219 -9.97 -4.06 5.56
C TYR A 219 -9.69 -3.92 4.05
N GLY A 220 -9.35 -2.73 3.59
CA GLY A 220 -8.97 -2.43 2.21
C GLY A 220 -7.49 -2.63 1.88
N GLY A 221 -6.67 -2.94 2.88
CA GLY A 221 -5.21 -2.97 2.79
C GLY A 221 -4.57 -1.69 3.32
N THR A 222 -3.40 -1.83 3.92
CA THR A 222 -2.54 -0.71 4.35
C THR A 222 -1.33 -0.67 3.44
N PHE A 223 -0.96 0.52 2.99
CA PHE A 223 0.24 0.76 2.21
C PHE A 223 1.01 1.94 2.84
N ASN A 224 1.91 1.61 3.77
CA ASN A 224 2.75 2.60 4.43
C ASN A 224 3.83 3.11 3.48
N THR A 225 3.91 4.43 3.27
CA THR A 225 4.96 5.10 2.49
C THR A 225 5.95 5.87 3.36
N SER A 226 5.62 6.13 4.62
CA SER A 226 6.42 6.98 5.50
C SER A 226 7.64 6.31 6.13
N SER A 227 7.71 4.99 6.09
CA SER A 227 8.80 4.22 6.70
C SER A 227 9.68 3.57 5.65
N LYS A 228 11.01 3.64 5.82
CA LYS A 228 12.00 2.96 4.98
C LYS A 228 11.97 1.46 5.20
N GLU A 229 12.03 1.04 6.45
CA GLU A 229 11.93 -0.37 6.85
C GLU A 229 10.45 -0.77 6.97
N LYS A 230 10.07 -1.80 6.24
CA LYS A 230 8.67 -2.22 6.10
C LYS A 230 8.48 -3.71 6.39
N LYS A 231 7.25 -4.06 6.70
CA LYS A 231 6.78 -5.42 6.80
C LYS A 231 5.59 -5.64 5.87
N ALA A 232 5.71 -6.60 4.98
CA ALA A 232 4.60 -7.05 4.16
C ALA A 232 3.95 -8.29 4.77
N ARG A 233 2.63 -8.40 4.63
CA ARG A 233 1.85 -9.49 5.17
C ARG A 233 0.66 -9.84 4.28
N ILE A 234 0.39 -11.14 4.13
CA ILE A 234 -0.84 -11.64 3.51
C ILE A 234 -1.32 -12.89 4.25
N THR A 235 -2.62 -13.12 4.25
CA THR A 235 -3.21 -14.36 4.74
C THR A 235 -3.80 -15.16 3.57
N VAL A 236 -3.73 -16.49 3.67
CA VAL A 236 -4.39 -17.41 2.73
C VAL A 236 -5.28 -18.34 3.54
N ARG A 237 -6.57 -18.29 3.28
CA ARG A 237 -7.52 -19.26 3.84
C ARG A 237 -7.69 -20.41 2.88
N MET A 238 -7.42 -21.63 3.37
CA MET A 238 -7.51 -22.85 2.58
C MET A 238 -8.41 -23.87 3.27
N SER A 239 -9.19 -24.59 2.48
CA SER A 239 -9.97 -25.73 2.96
C SER A 239 -9.46 -27.00 2.29
N TYR A 240 -9.31 -28.07 3.06
CA TYR A 240 -8.85 -29.38 2.61
C TYR A 240 -9.88 -30.43 2.96
N LYS A 241 -10.06 -31.40 2.07
CA LYS A 241 -10.84 -32.59 2.37
C LYS A 241 -10.09 -33.48 3.35
N LEU A 242 -10.81 -34.17 4.24
CA LEU A 242 -10.27 -35.22 5.09
C LEU A 242 -10.34 -36.56 4.39
N LYS A 243 -9.40 -37.47 4.74
CA LYS A 243 -9.35 -38.85 4.28
C LYS A 243 -9.43 -39.79 5.46
#